data_4370d262b2faff1afd77015f325ccc6b
#
_entry.id   4370d262b2faff1afd77015f325ccc6b
#
_cell.length_a   1.000
_cell.length_b   1.000
_cell.length_c   1.000
_cell.angle_alpha   90.00
_cell.angle_beta   90.00
_cell.angle_gamma   90.00
#
_symmetry.space_group_name_H-M   'P 1'
#
loop_
_entity.id
_entity.type
_entity.pdbx_description
1 polymer ?
#
loop_
_entity_poly.entity_id
_entity_poly.type
_entity_poly.pdbx_seq_one_letter_code
_entity_poly.pdbx_strand_id
1 'polypeptide(L)'
;MADNRTIVEQYLLAMSKNDIEAQERLLSDDFVEEYPQSGERIRGKDNRRGIIENYPGGTPQEASESGPSPKPPVITGAGDRFTATGQIKYPNGETWHAISLIEIRDGKINKLISYFAAPFEAPAWRAPYVEKAAAGAQAR
;
A
#
# COMPACT_ATOMS: atom_id res chain seq x y z
N MET A 1 1.03 -15.11 -20.54
CA MET A 1 0.23 -14.37 -19.55
C MET A 1 0.95 -14.43 -18.21
N ALA A 2 1.15 -13.29 -17.59
CA ALA A 2 1.78 -13.26 -16.28
C ALA A 2 0.88 -13.95 -15.25
N ASP A 3 1.48 -14.67 -14.29
CA ASP A 3 0.70 -15.20 -13.19
C ASP A 3 0.24 -14.06 -12.26
N ASN A 4 -0.70 -14.36 -11.40
CA ASN A 4 -1.32 -13.33 -10.56
C ASN A 4 -0.34 -12.71 -9.57
N ARG A 5 0.60 -13.48 -9.04
CA ARG A 5 1.62 -12.92 -8.15
C ARG A 5 2.49 -11.90 -8.88
N THR A 6 2.87 -12.20 -10.10
CA THR A 6 3.65 -11.25 -10.93
C THR A 6 2.88 -9.95 -11.15
N ILE A 7 1.56 -10.03 -11.35
CA ILE A 7 0.72 -8.84 -11.49
C ILE A 7 0.79 -7.98 -10.22
N VAL A 8 0.70 -8.60 -9.05
CA VAL A 8 0.83 -7.88 -7.78
C VAL A 8 2.20 -7.23 -7.64
N GLU A 9 3.27 -7.97 -7.97
CA GLU A 9 4.63 -7.45 -7.91
C GLU A 9 4.83 -6.25 -8.85
N GLN A 10 4.31 -6.34 -10.07
CA GLN A 10 4.37 -5.25 -11.04
C GLN A 10 3.59 -4.02 -10.57
N TYR A 11 2.42 -4.22 -9.97
CA TYR A 11 1.61 -3.14 -9.44
C TYR A 11 2.35 -2.40 -8.32
N LEU A 12 2.93 -3.14 -7.37
CA LEU A 12 3.67 -2.53 -6.26
C LEU A 12 4.93 -1.80 -6.74
N LEU A 13 5.61 -2.35 -7.76
CA LEU A 13 6.75 -1.67 -8.37
C LEU A 13 6.34 -0.37 -9.04
N ALA A 14 5.24 -0.39 -9.80
CA ALA A 14 4.71 0.82 -10.45
C ALA A 14 4.31 1.87 -9.41
N MET A 15 3.74 1.46 -8.29
CA MET A 15 3.45 2.38 -7.18
C MET A 15 4.72 3.01 -6.62
N SER A 16 5.76 2.22 -6.40
CA SER A 16 7.02 2.73 -5.85
C SER A 16 7.69 3.76 -6.76
N LYS A 17 7.42 3.68 -8.06
CA LYS A 17 7.93 4.62 -9.08
C LYS A 17 6.97 5.75 -9.38
N ASN A 18 5.83 5.80 -8.73
CA ASN A 18 4.74 6.74 -9.01
C ASN A 18 4.32 6.72 -10.50
N ASP A 19 4.40 5.56 -11.12
CA ASP A 19 4.02 5.38 -12.52
C ASP A 19 2.52 5.05 -12.60
N ILE A 20 1.69 6.09 -12.70
CA ILE A 20 0.24 5.97 -12.68
C ILE A 20 -0.27 5.14 -13.86
N GLU A 21 0.28 5.36 -15.04
CA GLU A 21 -0.16 4.65 -16.24
C GLU A 21 0.13 3.15 -16.15
N ALA A 22 1.32 2.78 -15.64
CA ALA A 22 1.66 1.38 -15.44
C ALA A 22 0.73 0.73 -14.42
N GLN A 23 0.37 1.46 -13.35
CA GLN A 23 -0.60 0.97 -12.38
C GLN A 23 -1.96 0.73 -13.02
N GLU A 24 -2.46 1.69 -13.79
CA GLU A 24 -3.77 1.60 -14.43
C GLU A 24 -3.88 0.45 -15.42
N ARG A 25 -2.80 0.12 -16.10
CA ARG A 25 -2.81 -1.03 -17.03
C ARG A 25 -3.04 -2.36 -16.31
N LEU A 26 -2.75 -2.43 -15.02
CA LEU A 26 -2.91 -3.64 -14.21
C LEU A 26 -4.27 -3.70 -13.51
N LEU A 27 -5.05 -2.61 -13.53
CA LEU A 27 -6.37 -2.54 -12.91
C LEU A 27 -7.46 -2.86 -13.92
N SER A 28 -8.53 -3.51 -13.46
CA SER A 28 -9.71 -3.75 -14.30
C SER A 28 -10.53 -2.48 -14.49
N ASP A 29 -11.37 -2.46 -15.51
CA ASP A 29 -12.23 -1.30 -15.78
C ASP A 29 -13.27 -1.07 -14.68
N ASP A 30 -13.69 -2.13 -14.00
CA ASP A 30 -14.62 -2.07 -12.87
C ASP A 30 -13.91 -2.05 -11.50
N PHE A 31 -12.65 -1.64 -11.48
CA PHE A 31 -11.82 -1.58 -10.29
C PHE A 31 -12.47 -0.76 -9.17
N VAL A 32 -12.33 -1.26 -7.95
CA VAL A 32 -12.78 -0.59 -6.73
C VAL A 32 -11.70 -0.71 -5.66
N GLU A 33 -11.44 0.38 -4.97
CA GLU A 33 -10.62 0.35 -3.76
C GLU A 33 -11.46 0.80 -2.56
N GLU A 34 -11.34 0.10 -1.45
CA GLU A 34 -12.06 0.44 -0.22
C GLU A 34 -11.06 0.82 0.87
N TYR A 35 -11.40 1.86 1.62
CA TYR A 35 -10.70 2.29 2.83
C TYR A 35 -11.62 2.08 4.03
N PRO A 36 -11.59 0.89 4.66
CA PRO A 36 -12.53 0.60 5.76
C PRO A 36 -12.43 1.55 6.95
N GLN A 37 -11.24 2.09 7.20
CA GLN A 37 -11.03 2.99 8.34
C GLN A 37 -11.85 4.28 8.23
N SER A 38 -12.06 4.79 7.03
CA SER A 38 -12.88 5.98 6.78
C SER A 38 -14.26 5.65 6.23
N GLY A 39 -14.46 4.39 5.77
CA GLY A 39 -15.68 3.97 5.11
C GLY A 39 -15.76 4.40 3.64
N GLU A 40 -14.68 4.91 3.08
CA GLU A 40 -14.66 5.38 1.70
C GLU A 40 -14.51 4.25 0.70
N ARG A 41 -15.04 4.48 -0.49
CA ARG A 41 -14.88 3.58 -1.64
C ARG A 41 -14.53 4.42 -2.86
N ILE A 42 -13.46 4.02 -3.54
CA ILE A 42 -12.99 4.67 -4.76
C ILE A 42 -13.41 3.78 -5.93
N ARG A 43 -14.29 4.28 -6.81
CA ARG A 43 -14.75 3.54 -7.97
C ARG A 43 -14.01 3.99 -9.21
N GLY A 44 -13.36 3.02 -9.87
CA GLY A 44 -12.75 3.23 -11.16
C GLY A 44 -11.41 3.93 -11.15
N LYS A 45 -10.75 3.88 -12.29
CA LYS A 45 -9.38 4.39 -12.46
C LYS A 45 -9.33 5.91 -12.40
N ASP A 46 -10.36 6.59 -12.93
CA ASP A 46 -10.39 8.05 -12.97
C ASP A 46 -10.42 8.67 -11.57
N ASN A 47 -11.26 8.11 -10.69
CA ASN A 47 -11.33 8.57 -9.31
C ASN A 47 -10.04 8.28 -8.55
N ARG A 48 -9.43 7.12 -8.80
CA ARG A 48 -8.14 6.79 -8.21
C ARG A 48 -7.05 7.76 -8.66
N ARG A 49 -6.99 8.06 -9.95
CA ARG A 49 -6.06 9.05 -10.49
C ARG A 49 -6.28 10.42 -9.84
N GLY A 50 -7.52 10.82 -9.66
CA GLY A 50 -7.85 12.07 -8.99
C GLY A 50 -7.27 12.16 -7.58
N ILE A 51 -7.34 11.09 -6.83
CA ILE A 51 -6.75 11.04 -5.48
C ILE A 51 -5.24 11.18 -5.54
N ILE A 52 -4.58 10.47 -6.46
CA ILE A 52 -3.12 10.53 -6.60
C ILE A 52 -2.67 11.93 -7.01
N GLU A 53 -3.32 12.52 -8.01
CA GLU A 53 -2.95 13.82 -8.54
C GLU A 53 -3.23 14.97 -7.57
N ASN A 54 -4.18 14.81 -6.67
CA ASN A 54 -4.56 15.82 -5.69
C ASN A 54 -4.07 15.50 -4.27
N TYR A 55 -3.13 14.57 -4.13
CA TYR A 55 -2.60 14.20 -2.83
C TYR A 55 -1.90 15.43 -2.19
N PRO A 56 -2.29 15.83 -0.96
CA PRO A 56 -1.71 17.02 -0.33
C PRO A 56 -0.20 16.91 -0.17
N GLY A 57 0.53 17.87 -0.74
CA GLY A 57 1.99 17.88 -0.70
C GLY A 57 2.68 16.89 -1.63
N GLY A 58 1.93 16.25 -2.53
CA GLY A 58 2.42 15.17 -3.38
C GLY A 58 2.35 13.82 -2.68
N THR A 59 2.37 12.74 -3.46
CA THR A 59 2.33 11.40 -2.90
C THR A 59 3.60 11.12 -2.08
N PRO A 60 3.54 10.16 -1.12
CA PRO A 60 4.74 9.77 -0.38
C PRO A 60 5.91 9.35 -1.29
N GLN A 61 5.61 8.73 -2.44
CA GLN A 61 6.62 8.33 -3.41
C GLN A 61 7.32 9.53 -4.05
N GLU A 62 6.57 10.60 -4.35
CA GLU A 62 7.14 11.84 -4.88
C GLU A 62 8.00 12.56 -3.84
N ALA A 63 7.54 12.55 -2.58
CA ALA A 63 8.22 13.24 -1.49
C ALA A 63 9.48 12.52 -1.03
N SER A 64 9.65 11.24 -1.37
CA SER A 64 10.74 10.41 -0.86
C SER A 64 11.97 10.35 -1.76
N GLU A 65 12.08 11.23 -2.76
CA GLU A 65 13.22 11.23 -3.71
C GLU A 65 14.61 11.31 -3.07
N SER A 66 14.69 11.70 -1.80
CA SER A 66 15.98 11.87 -1.11
C SER A 66 16.13 11.00 0.14
N GLY A 67 15.19 10.13 0.45
CA GLY A 67 15.25 9.30 1.65
C GLY A 67 15.65 7.85 1.36
N PRO A 68 16.08 7.09 2.38
CA PRO A 68 16.30 5.66 2.20
C PRO A 68 15.00 4.99 1.77
N SER A 69 15.07 4.17 0.75
CA SER A 69 13.92 3.43 0.25
C SER A 69 13.32 2.60 1.39
N PRO A 70 11.99 2.63 1.57
CA PRO A 70 11.36 1.69 2.48
C PRO A 70 11.68 0.26 2.06
N LYS A 71 11.68 -0.66 3.00
CA LYS A 71 11.83 -2.06 2.67
C LYS A 71 10.77 -2.49 1.67
N PRO A 72 11.10 -3.40 0.73
CA PRO A 72 10.09 -3.91 -0.18
C PRO A 72 8.89 -4.48 0.57
N PRO A 73 7.66 -4.31 0.07
CA PRO A 73 6.49 -4.89 0.71
C PRO A 73 6.56 -6.42 0.71
N VAL A 74 5.97 -7.03 1.73
CA VAL A 74 5.87 -8.48 1.84
C VAL A 74 4.55 -8.90 1.20
N ILE A 75 4.62 -9.80 0.23
CA ILE A 75 3.47 -10.32 -0.49
C ILE A 75 3.20 -11.74 -0.02
N THR A 76 1.97 -11.99 0.42
CA THR A 76 1.50 -13.32 0.80
C THR A 76 0.22 -13.64 0.04
N GLY A 77 -0.06 -14.93 -0.13
CA GLY A 77 -1.26 -15.37 -0.80
C GLY A 77 -0.98 -16.24 -2.02
N ALA A 78 -2.04 -16.69 -2.65
CA ALA A 78 -2.00 -17.54 -3.84
C ALA A 78 -3.31 -17.44 -4.59
N GLY A 79 -3.33 -17.97 -5.82
CA GLY A 79 -4.55 -17.97 -6.63
C GLY A 79 -4.93 -16.57 -7.06
N ASP A 80 -6.09 -16.11 -6.63
CA ASP A 80 -6.64 -14.81 -7.01
C ASP A 80 -6.68 -13.80 -5.84
N ARG A 81 -6.10 -14.14 -4.69
CA ARG A 81 -6.11 -13.28 -3.50
C ARG A 81 -4.74 -13.17 -2.88
N PHE A 82 -4.30 -11.95 -2.65
CA PHE A 82 -3.00 -11.64 -2.09
C PHE A 82 -3.12 -10.57 -1.03
N THR A 83 -2.16 -10.55 -0.12
CA THR A 83 -2.00 -9.46 0.86
C THR A 83 -0.60 -8.89 0.70
N ALA A 84 -0.51 -7.57 0.61
CA ALA A 84 0.75 -6.86 0.62
C ALA A 84 0.84 -6.02 1.89
N THR A 85 1.94 -6.18 2.63
CA THR A 85 2.21 -5.36 3.82
C THR A 85 3.49 -4.59 3.59
N GLY A 86 3.49 -3.33 3.97
CA GLY A 86 4.65 -2.47 3.76
C GLY A 86 4.62 -1.24 4.65
N GLN A 87 5.57 -0.36 4.41
CA GLN A 87 5.70 0.87 5.16
C GLN A 87 5.65 2.05 4.21
N ILE A 88 5.08 3.15 4.70
CA ILE A 88 5.05 4.44 4.01
C ILE A 88 5.82 5.43 4.85
N LYS A 89 6.86 6.03 4.28
CA LYS A 89 7.63 7.08 4.95
C LYS A 89 7.12 8.43 4.47
N TYR A 90 6.61 9.22 5.40
CA TYR A 90 6.12 10.56 5.11
C TYR A 90 7.20 11.62 5.30
N PRO A 91 7.07 12.79 4.63
CA PRO A 91 8.06 13.86 4.75
C PRO A 91 8.26 14.40 6.17
N ASN A 92 7.27 14.26 7.05
CA ASN A 92 7.37 14.66 8.46
C ASN A 92 8.20 13.70 9.32
N GLY A 93 8.75 12.64 8.72
CA GLY A 93 9.56 11.65 9.42
C GLY A 93 8.77 10.46 9.97
N GLU A 94 7.45 10.50 9.90
CA GLU A 94 6.62 9.38 10.36
C GLU A 94 6.70 8.20 9.40
N THR A 95 6.74 6.99 9.95
CA THR A 95 6.61 5.75 9.19
C THR A 95 5.27 5.11 9.53
N TRP A 96 4.40 5.01 8.52
CA TRP A 96 3.11 4.37 8.66
C TRP A 96 3.19 2.95 8.11
N HIS A 97 2.30 2.09 8.56
CA HIS A 97 2.14 0.76 8.02
C HIS A 97 0.96 0.74 7.06
N ALA A 98 1.13 0.08 5.93
CA ALA A 98 0.07 -0.10 4.95
C ALA A 98 -0.18 -1.58 4.73
N ILE A 99 -1.44 -1.97 4.68
CA ILE A 99 -1.86 -3.33 4.40
C ILE A 99 -2.91 -3.26 3.30
N SER A 100 -2.68 -3.99 2.21
CA SER A 100 -3.65 -4.06 1.11
C SER A 100 -4.03 -5.51 0.85
N LEU A 101 -5.33 -5.77 0.83
CA LEU A 101 -5.89 -7.03 0.39
C LEU A 101 -6.22 -6.87 -1.10
N ILE A 102 -5.73 -7.78 -1.93
CA ILE A 102 -5.75 -7.63 -3.39
C ILE A 102 -6.51 -8.80 -4.01
N GLU A 103 -7.54 -8.50 -4.79
CA GLU A 103 -8.25 -9.51 -5.56
C GLU A 103 -7.96 -9.32 -7.04
N ILE A 104 -7.68 -10.45 -7.72
CA ILE A 104 -7.40 -10.48 -9.15
C ILE A 104 -8.48 -11.29 -9.84
N ARG A 105 -8.97 -10.77 -10.96
CA ARG A 105 -9.93 -11.45 -11.81
C ARG A 105 -9.54 -11.20 -13.27
N ASP A 106 -9.50 -12.28 -14.04
CA ASP A 106 -9.18 -12.23 -15.47
C ASP A 106 -7.87 -11.47 -15.78
N GLY A 107 -6.84 -11.72 -14.97
CA GLY A 107 -5.52 -11.13 -15.17
C GLY A 107 -5.41 -9.65 -14.80
N LYS A 108 -6.40 -9.10 -14.09
CA LYS A 108 -6.41 -7.70 -13.66
C LYS A 108 -6.76 -7.60 -12.18
N ILE A 109 -6.22 -6.59 -11.51
CA ILE A 109 -6.64 -6.27 -10.15
C ILE A 109 -8.01 -5.62 -10.21
N ASN A 110 -9.01 -6.29 -9.64
CA ASN A 110 -10.38 -5.77 -9.64
C ASN A 110 -10.78 -5.14 -8.32
N LYS A 111 -10.10 -5.47 -7.22
CA LYS A 111 -10.43 -4.90 -5.92
C LYS A 111 -9.20 -4.78 -5.03
N LEU A 112 -9.10 -3.66 -4.34
CA LEU A 112 -8.18 -3.44 -3.25
C LEU A 112 -8.96 -3.08 -2.00
N ILE A 113 -8.52 -3.59 -0.84
CA ILE A 113 -8.99 -3.13 0.46
C ILE A 113 -7.73 -2.71 1.21
N SER A 114 -7.64 -1.43 1.54
CA SER A 114 -6.40 -0.86 2.06
C SER A 114 -6.60 -0.26 3.45
N TYR A 115 -5.65 -0.55 4.33
CA TYR A 115 -5.59 -0.02 5.69
C TYR A 115 -4.29 0.75 5.86
N PHE A 116 -4.36 1.87 6.56
CA PHE A 116 -3.20 2.71 6.84
C PHE A 116 -3.12 2.95 8.35
N ALA A 117 -2.01 2.56 8.95
CA ALA A 117 -1.84 2.63 10.39
C ALA A 117 -0.72 3.60 10.74
N ALA A 118 -1.08 4.68 11.42
CA ALA A 118 -0.13 5.65 11.93
C ALA A 118 0.64 5.06 13.12
N PRO A 119 1.89 5.51 13.35
CA PRO A 119 2.60 5.15 14.58
C PRO A 119 1.87 5.73 15.80
N PHE A 120 1.98 5.06 16.93
CA PHE A 120 1.43 5.56 18.20
C PHE A 120 2.33 5.13 19.36
N GLU A 121 2.24 5.89 20.46
CA GLU A 121 2.97 5.57 21.68
C GLU A 121 2.43 4.28 22.29
N ALA A 122 3.35 3.39 22.67
CA ALA A 122 2.98 2.17 23.37
C ALA A 122 2.36 2.51 24.74
N PRO A 123 1.18 1.94 25.07
CA PRO A 123 0.58 2.18 26.37
C PRO A 123 1.47 1.69 27.52
N ALA A 124 1.60 2.49 28.57
CA ALA A 124 2.50 2.20 29.68
C ALA A 124 2.18 0.87 30.39
N TRP A 125 0.90 0.48 30.45
CA TRP A 125 0.50 -0.74 31.16
C TRP A 125 1.08 -2.02 30.52
N ARG A 126 1.47 -1.98 29.25
CA ARG A 126 2.06 -3.12 28.57
C ARG A 126 3.55 -3.28 28.81
N ALA A 127 4.22 -2.24 29.33
CA ALA A 127 5.66 -2.18 29.43
C ALA A 127 6.31 -3.41 30.12
N PRO A 128 5.75 -3.99 31.20
CA PRO A 128 6.34 -5.16 31.84
C PRO A 128 6.34 -6.44 30.99
N TYR A 129 5.53 -6.46 29.92
CA TYR A 129 5.26 -7.68 29.15
C TYR A 129 5.75 -7.63 27.71
N VAL A 130 6.33 -6.52 27.28
CA VAL A 130 6.73 -6.33 25.88
C VAL A 130 8.17 -5.88 25.76
N GLU A 131 8.76 -6.16 24.62
CA GLU A 131 10.03 -5.60 24.20
C GLU A 131 9.78 -4.67 23.03
N LYS A 132 10.53 -3.57 22.93
CA LYS A 132 10.46 -2.71 21.76
C LYS A 132 11.35 -3.28 20.66
N ALA A 133 10.83 -3.37 19.45
CA ALA A 133 11.61 -3.72 18.29
C ALA A 133 12.69 -2.64 18.05
N ALA A 134 13.85 -3.04 17.55
CA ALA A 134 14.89 -2.10 17.17
C ALA A 134 14.38 -1.14 16.10
N ALA A 135 14.89 0.10 16.10
CA ALA A 135 14.50 1.10 15.09
C ALA A 135 14.74 0.54 13.69
N GLY A 136 13.72 0.63 12.83
CA GLY A 136 13.75 0.10 11.47
C GLY A 136 13.44 -1.39 11.33
N ALA A 137 13.22 -2.12 12.44
CA ALA A 137 12.77 -3.51 12.38
C ALA A 137 11.32 -3.57 11.92
N GLN A 138 11.01 -4.53 11.04
CA GLN A 138 9.64 -4.78 10.63
C GLN A 138 9.03 -5.91 11.45
N ALA A 139 7.75 -5.77 11.78
CA ALA A 139 6.95 -6.89 12.28
C ALA A 139 6.87 -7.95 11.16
N ARG A 140 7.09 -9.19 11.54
CA ARG A 140 6.99 -10.32 10.62
C ARG A 140 5.66 -11.03 10.78
#